data_eeb88a3a0ac8a2adb696d66c36b06187
#
_entry.id   eeb88a3a0ac8a2adb696d66c36b06187
#
_cell.length_a   1.000
_cell.length_b   1.000
_cell.length_c   1.000
_cell.angle_alpha   90.00
_cell.angle_beta   90.00
_cell.angle_gamma   90.00
#
_symmetry.space_group_name_H-M   'P 1'
#
loop_
_entity.id
_entity.type
_entity.pdbx_description
1 polymer ?
#
loop_
_entity_poly.entity_id
_entity_poly.type
_entity_poly.pdbx_seq_one_letter_code
_entity_poly.pdbx_strand_id
1 'polypeptide(L)'
;MALILPRSYHKIAAVEKNRISWIEPELAERQDIRPLRIGILNIMPLGKQYEFNLLHPLGLSPLQIEPIWIRLCSHSYKTWDLDHLDNLYVSWEEAMSPTPLDGLIITGAPVEHLCFEDVNYWPELVKLIEEARLSCASTLGLCWAGFALAYLAGVDKQSFERKLFGVFPMRSLVPGHALMGTQDDRFVCPQSRHAGLPDAAMEAAQRQGRLRLLAHGEKVGYTIFETTDQRQIMHLGHPEYNAGRLLN
;
A
#
# COMPACT_ATOMS: atom_id res chain seq x y z
N MET A 1 -13.43 13.35 -9.62
CA MET A 1 -13.94 12.05 -10.07
C MET A 1 -14.31 11.21 -8.85
N ALA A 2 -14.75 9.97 -8.96
CA ALA A 2 -15.42 9.26 -7.87
C ALA A 2 -14.86 7.86 -7.65
N LEU A 3 -14.93 7.37 -6.40
CA LEU A 3 -14.79 5.96 -6.11
C LEU A 3 -16.01 5.19 -6.64
N ILE A 4 -15.79 4.00 -7.19
CA ILE A 4 -16.88 3.09 -7.53
C ILE A 4 -17.09 2.17 -6.35
N LEU A 5 -18.23 2.30 -5.68
CA LEU A 5 -18.56 1.53 -4.49
C LEU A 5 -20.01 1.06 -4.55
N PRO A 6 -20.33 -0.18 -4.16
CA PRO A 6 -21.71 -0.59 -4.02
C PRO A 6 -22.38 0.19 -2.88
N ARG A 7 -23.67 0.51 -3.04
CA ARG A 7 -24.45 1.25 -2.02
C ARG A 7 -24.45 0.55 -0.65
N SER A 8 -24.33 -0.76 -0.66
CA SER A 8 -24.25 -1.61 0.55
C SER A 8 -22.88 -1.58 1.22
N TYR A 9 -21.88 -0.88 0.65
CA TYR A 9 -20.55 -0.84 1.24
C TYR A 9 -20.59 -0.20 2.63
N HIS A 10 -20.11 -0.89 3.63
CA HIS A 10 -20.26 -0.53 5.04
C HIS A 10 -19.61 0.80 5.48
N LYS A 11 -18.74 1.39 4.65
CA LYS A 11 -18.09 2.69 4.90
C LYS A 11 -18.70 3.86 4.10
N ILE A 12 -19.81 3.68 3.40
CA ILE A 12 -20.44 4.76 2.61
C ILE A 12 -20.68 6.01 3.47
N ALA A 13 -21.22 5.88 4.68
CA ALA A 13 -21.42 7.01 5.58
C ALA A 13 -20.11 7.74 5.93
N ALA A 14 -18.97 7.03 6.05
CA ALA A 14 -17.67 7.65 6.28
C ALA A 14 -17.15 8.35 5.02
N VAL A 15 -17.34 7.76 3.85
CA VAL A 15 -17.00 8.34 2.54
C VAL A 15 -17.73 9.67 2.37
N GLU A 16 -19.04 9.70 2.58
CA GLU A 16 -19.89 10.90 2.48
C GLU A 16 -19.52 11.98 3.50
N LYS A 17 -19.33 11.59 4.78
CA LYS A 17 -18.90 12.49 5.85
C LYS A 17 -17.59 13.21 5.51
N ASN A 18 -16.68 12.54 4.83
CA ASN A 18 -15.40 13.10 4.39
C ASN A 18 -15.47 13.77 3.00
N ARG A 19 -16.67 13.94 2.44
CA ARG A 19 -16.92 14.61 1.15
C ARG A 19 -16.18 13.95 -0.01
N ILE A 20 -15.97 12.64 0.05
CA ILE A 20 -15.40 11.86 -1.04
C ILE A 20 -16.53 11.54 -2.01
N SER A 21 -16.35 11.87 -3.27
CA SER A 21 -17.31 11.53 -4.32
C SER A 21 -17.29 10.01 -4.58
N TRP A 22 -18.46 9.42 -4.71
CA TRP A 22 -18.61 8.03 -5.08
C TRP A 22 -19.82 7.82 -6.00
N ILE A 23 -19.82 6.73 -6.76
CA ILE A 23 -20.93 6.30 -7.63
C ILE A 23 -21.10 4.79 -7.52
N GLU A 24 -22.31 4.32 -7.82
CA GLU A 24 -22.61 2.90 -7.90
C GLU A 24 -22.02 2.27 -9.17
N PRO A 25 -21.63 0.96 -9.15
CA PRO A 25 -21.06 0.28 -10.31
C PRO A 25 -21.94 0.41 -11.57
N GLU A 26 -23.27 0.26 -11.44
CA GLU A 26 -24.21 0.34 -12.55
C GLU A 26 -24.26 1.73 -13.21
N LEU A 27 -23.92 2.78 -12.46
CA LEU A 27 -23.78 4.14 -13.00
C LEU A 27 -22.43 4.32 -13.68
N ALA A 28 -21.39 3.69 -13.13
CA ALA A 28 -20.05 3.74 -13.73
C ALA A 28 -20.01 3.06 -15.10
N GLU A 29 -20.68 1.92 -15.25
CA GLU A 29 -20.79 1.17 -16.52
C GLU A 29 -21.46 1.97 -17.65
N ARG A 30 -22.27 2.97 -17.31
CA ARG A 30 -22.95 3.83 -18.30
C ARG A 30 -22.13 5.02 -18.75
N GLN A 31 -20.95 5.19 -18.19
CA GLN A 31 -20.04 6.30 -18.52
C GLN A 31 -19.04 5.86 -19.60
N ASP A 32 -18.69 6.79 -20.48
CA ASP A 32 -17.65 6.58 -21.51
C ASP A 32 -16.22 6.68 -20.93
N ILE A 33 -16.07 6.39 -19.62
CA ILE A 33 -14.80 6.47 -18.92
C ILE A 33 -14.49 5.10 -18.31
N ARG A 34 -13.38 4.51 -18.71
CA ARG A 34 -12.88 3.30 -18.04
C ARG A 34 -12.26 3.69 -16.70
N PRO A 35 -12.78 3.21 -15.58
CA PRO A 35 -12.15 3.44 -14.28
C PRO A 35 -10.81 2.72 -14.17
N LEU A 36 -9.94 3.21 -13.28
CA LEU A 36 -8.76 2.48 -12.88
C LEU A 36 -9.15 1.42 -11.86
N ARG A 37 -8.86 0.17 -12.15
CA ARG A 37 -9.05 -0.96 -11.24
C ARG A 37 -7.82 -1.10 -10.35
N ILE A 38 -7.94 -0.74 -9.09
CA ILE A 38 -6.84 -0.78 -8.12
C ILE A 38 -7.07 -1.91 -7.13
N GLY A 39 -6.23 -2.94 -7.23
CA GLY A 39 -6.20 -4.02 -6.26
C GLY A 39 -5.68 -3.55 -4.90
N ILE A 40 -6.32 -3.96 -3.82
CA ILE A 40 -5.90 -3.66 -2.46
C ILE A 40 -5.77 -4.98 -1.70
N LEU A 41 -4.55 -5.50 -1.62
CA LEU A 41 -4.23 -6.66 -0.80
C LEU A 41 -4.11 -6.21 0.66
N ASN A 42 -5.17 -6.45 1.44
CA ASN A 42 -5.25 -6.02 2.82
C ASN A 42 -4.96 -7.19 3.78
N ILE A 43 -3.75 -7.19 4.34
CA ILE A 43 -3.29 -8.19 5.33
C ILE A 43 -3.22 -7.63 6.76
N MET A 44 -3.77 -6.43 6.98
CA MET A 44 -3.79 -5.82 8.31
C MET A 44 -4.74 -6.55 9.26
N PRO A 45 -4.38 -6.71 10.55
CA PRO A 45 -5.34 -7.11 11.57
C PRO A 45 -6.52 -6.15 11.61
N LEU A 46 -7.72 -6.66 11.90
CA LEU A 46 -8.96 -5.85 11.94
C LEU A 46 -9.20 -5.08 10.62
N GLY A 47 -8.91 -5.69 9.48
CA GLY A 47 -8.87 -5.07 8.16
C GLY A 47 -10.12 -4.28 7.79
N LYS A 48 -11.32 -4.75 8.17
CA LYS A 48 -12.60 -4.03 7.98
C LYS A 48 -12.58 -2.60 8.56
N GLN A 49 -11.88 -2.39 9.68
CA GLN A 49 -11.74 -1.06 10.27
C GLN A 49 -10.72 -0.21 9.51
N TYR A 50 -9.75 -0.87 8.87
CA TYR A 50 -8.64 -0.23 8.17
C TYR A 50 -8.99 0.21 6.74
N GLU A 51 -10.01 -0.38 6.12
CA GLU A 51 -10.39 -0.13 4.73
C GLU A 51 -10.58 1.36 4.42
N PHE A 52 -11.23 2.12 5.30
CA PHE A 52 -11.46 3.54 5.05
C PHE A 52 -10.15 4.34 4.96
N ASN A 53 -9.12 3.97 5.71
CA ASN A 53 -7.82 4.64 5.63
C ASN A 53 -7.17 4.47 4.25
N LEU A 54 -7.41 3.35 3.58
CA LEU A 54 -6.92 3.08 2.23
C LEU A 54 -7.80 3.76 1.16
N LEU A 55 -9.12 3.79 1.37
CA LEU A 55 -10.05 4.45 0.44
C LEU A 55 -9.92 5.98 0.45
N HIS A 56 -9.65 6.57 1.62
CA HIS A 56 -9.61 8.02 1.74
C HIS A 56 -8.63 8.69 0.77
N PRO A 57 -7.34 8.30 0.70
CA PRO A 57 -6.41 8.88 -0.26
C PRO A 57 -6.78 8.57 -1.72
N LEU A 58 -7.32 7.40 -2.01
CA LEU A 58 -7.80 7.05 -3.35
C LEU A 58 -8.98 7.93 -3.77
N GLY A 59 -9.88 8.25 -2.84
CA GLY A 59 -11.03 9.12 -3.07
C GLY A 59 -10.67 10.59 -3.34
N LEU A 60 -9.45 11.01 -3.05
CA LEU A 60 -8.91 12.33 -3.39
C LEU A 60 -8.33 12.40 -4.81
N SER A 61 -8.23 11.26 -5.50
CA SER A 61 -7.75 11.19 -6.87
C SER A 61 -8.68 11.94 -7.83
N PRO A 62 -8.13 12.66 -8.84
CA PRO A 62 -8.92 13.23 -9.92
C PRO A 62 -9.43 12.16 -10.91
N LEU A 63 -8.97 10.92 -10.79
CA LEU A 63 -9.37 9.80 -11.64
C LEU A 63 -10.49 9.00 -10.98
N GLN A 64 -11.28 8.30 -11.79
CA GLN A 64 -12.27 7.36 -11.30
C GLN A 64 -11.57 6.04 -10.93
N ILE A 65 -11.83 5.55 -9.71
CA ILE A 65 -11.16 4.37 -9.17
C ILE A 65 -12.20 3.35 -8.71
N GLU A 66 -12.02 2.12 -9.17
CA GLU A 66 -12.69 0.93 -8.70
C GLU A 66 -11.73 0.15 -7.77
N PRO A 67 -11.91 0.22 -6.44
CA PRO A 67 -11.10 -0.56 -5.50
C PRO A 67 -11.53 -2.03 -5.51
N ILE A 68 -10.58 -2.93 -5.74
CA ILE A 68 -10.78 -4.39 -5.70
C ILE A 68 -10.09 -4.93 -4.46
N TRP A 69 -10.85 -5.41 -3.50
CA TRP A 69 -10.32 -5.94 -2.25
C TRP A 69 -9.83 -7.38 -2.43
N ILE A 70 -8.56 -7.61 -2.09
CA ILE A 70 -7.87 -8.89 -2.32
C ILE A 70 -7.45 -9.50 -1.00
N ARG A 71 -7.62 -10.81 -0.88
CA ARG A 71 -7.12 -11.63 0.23
C ARG A 71 -6.13 -12.68 -0.26
N LEU A 72 -5.22 -13.10 0.63
CA LEU A 72 -4.38 -14.27 0.43
C LEU A 72 -5.14 -15.53 0.86
N CYS A 73 -5.11 -16.57 0.04
CA CYS A 73 -5.77 -17.85 0.33
C CYS A 73 -5.03 -18.64 1.42
N SER A 74 -3.70 -18.51 1.49
CA SER A 74 -2.86 -19.19 2.50
C SER A 74 -2.81 -18.46 3.85
N HIS A 75 -3.36 -17.25 3.95
CA HIS A 75 -3.37 -16.48 5.20
C HIS A 75 -4.60 -16.76 6.05
N SER A 76 -4.38 -16.96 7.36
CA SER A 76 -5.47 -17.11 8.34
C SER A 76 -5.86 -15.76 8.94
N TYR A 77 -7.00 -15.22 8.54
CA TYR A 77 -7.54 -13.93 8.97
C TYR A 77 -8.26 -14.01 10.34
N LYS A 78 -7.53 -14.39 11.41
CA LYS A 78 -8.07 -14.71 12.74
C LYS A 78 -8.83 -13.56 13.43
N THR A 79 -8.54 -12.31 13.08
CA THR A 79 -9.13 -11.11 13.71
C THR A 79 -10.22 -10.47 12.86
N TRP A 80 -10.64 -11.15 11.79
CA TRP A 80 -11.57 -10.63 10.82
C TRP A 80 -12.99 -11.17 11.05
N ASP A 81 -13.95 -10.39 10.62
CA ASP A 81 -15.32 -10.81 10.37
C ASP A 81 -15.32 -11.64 9.07
N LEU A 82 -15.53 -12.95 9.21
CA LEU A 82 -15.42 -13.88 8.06
C LEU A 82 -16.52 -13.62 7.02
N ASP A 83 -17.74 -13.26 7.43
CA ASP A 83 -18.82 -12.93 6.51
C ASP A 83 -18.45 -11.70 5.68
N HIS A 84 -17.81 -10.70 6.30
CA HIS A 84 -17.31 -9.52 5.59
C HIS A 84 -16.18 -9.88 4.61
N LEU A 85 -15.26 -10.73 5.04
CA LEU A 85 -14.14 -11.19 4.20
C LEU A 85 -14.67 -11.93 2.95
N ASP A 86 -15.58 -12.87 3.15
CA ASP A 86 -16.12 -13.70 2.05
C ASP A 86 -17.03 -12.92 1.08
N ASN A 87 -17.70 -11.88 1.56
CA ASN A 87 -18.59 -11.07 0.72
C ASN A 87 -17.88 -9.94 -0.06
N LEU A 88 -16.72 -9.50 0.40
CA LEU A 88 -16.04 -8.32 -0.19
C LEU A 88 -14.69 -8.63 -0.81
N TYR A 89 -13.95 -9.60 -0.26
CA TYR A 89 -12.59 -9.90 -0.67
C TYR A 89 -12.54 -11.09 -1.62
N VAL A 90 -11.81 -10.93 -2.69
CA VAL A 90 -11.60 -11.95 -3.72
C VAL A 90 -10.16 -12.47 -3.72
N SER A 91 -9.90 -13.59 -4.34
CA SER A 91 -8.54 -14.08 -4.61
C SER A 91 -7.85 -13.20 -5.66
N TRP A 92 -6.53 -13.38 -5.78
CA TRP A 92 -5.76 -12.70 -6.84
C TRP A 92 -6.25 -13.06 -8.25
N GLU A 93 -6.50 -14.34 -8.50
CA GLU A 93 -6.98 -14.84 -9.78
C GLU A 93 -8.35 -14.25 -10.16
N GLU A 94 -9.26 -14.14 -9.20
CA GLU A 94 -10.57 -13.50 -9.39
C GLU A 94 -10.43 -12.00 -9.66
N ALA A 95 -9.55 -11.31 -8.91
CA ALA A 95 -9.30 -9.89 -9.10
C ALA A 95 -8.75 -9.55 -10.51
N MET A 96 -7.98 -10.47 -11.10
CA MET A 96 -7.40 -10.32 -12.43
C MET A 96 -8.35 -10.68 -13.57
N SER A 97 -9.54 -11.20 -13.29
CA SER A 97 -10.52 -11.66 -14.28
C SER A 97 -11.83 -10.88 -14.16
N PRO A 98 -12.55 -10.58 -15.27
CA PRO A 98 -12.12 -10.74 -16.67
C PRO A 98 -11.17 -9.63 -17.15
N THR A 99 -11.03 -8.56 -16.38
CA THR A 99 -10.20 -7.40 -16.72
C THR A 99 -9.05 -7.29 -15.72
N PRO A 100 -7.80 -7.23 -16.16
CA PRO A 100 -6.64 -7.05 -15.28
C PRO A 100 -6.72 -5.76 -14.44
N LEU A 101 -6.00 -5.76 -13.32
CA LEU A 101 -5.81 -4.58 -12.48
C LEU A 101 -4.84 -3.59 -13.15
N ASP A 102 -5.10 -2.30 -12.96
CA ASP A 102 -4.19 -1.23 -13.39
C ASP A 102 -3.04 -1.02 -12.40
N GLY A 103 -3.28 -1.26 -11.12
CA GLY A 103 -2.29 -1.13 -10.05
C GLY A 103 -2.64 -1.96 -8.83
N LEU A 104 -1.65 -2.14 -7.96
CA LEU A 104 -1.77 -2.93 -6.74
C LEU A 104 -1.25 -2.15 -5.53
N ILE A 105 -2.01 -2.16 -4.44
CA ILE A 105 -1.57 -1.70 -3.12
C ILE A 105 -1.51 -2.90 -2.19
N ILE A 106 -0.38 -3.09 -1.52
CA ILE A 106 -0.19 -4.14 -0.50
C ILE A 106 -0.01 -3.45 0.84
N THR A 107 -0.83 -3.79 1.81
CA THR A 107 -0.76 -3.20 3.16
C THR A 107 0.37 -3.77 3.99
N GLY A 108 0.68 -3.13 5.10
CA GLY A 108 1.53 -3.68 6.14
C GLY A 108 0.95 -4.94 6.79
N ALA A 109 1.79 -5.60 7.57
CA ALA A 109 1.43 -6.72 8.42
C ALA A 109 2.30 -6.68 9.69
N PRO A 110 1.79 -7.06 10.87
CA PRO A 110 2.55 -6.99 12.14
C PRO A 110 3.48 -8.22 12.32
N VAL A 111 4.30 -8.49 11.32
CA VAL A 111 5.22 -9.65 11.26
C VAL A 111 6.67 -9.24 10.98
N GLU A 112 7.04 -7.98 11.29
CA GLU A 112 8.37 -7.44 10.99
C GLU A 112 9.51 -8.17 11.72
N HIS A 113 9.20 -8.87 12.81
CA HIS A 113 10.15 -9.64 13.60
C HIS A 113 10.48 -11.02 13.00
N LEU A 114 9.67 -11.50 12.05
CA LEU A 114 9.93 -12.78 11.37
C LEU A 114 10.86 -12.56 10.16
N CYS A 115 11.66 -13.58 9.81
CA CYS A 115 12.23 -13.65 8.48
C CYS A 115 11.10 -13.77 7.46
N PHE A 116 11.32 -13.33 6.22
CA PHE A 116 10.25 -13.35 5.23
C PHE A 116 9.81 -14.79 4.92
N GLU A 117 10.74 -15.71 4.84
CA GLU A 117 10.50 -17.13 4.57
C GLU A 117 9.71 -17.85 5.68
N ASP A 118 9.75 -17.32 6.91
CA ASP A 118 8.99 -17.85 8.05
C ASP A 118 7.53 -17.37 8.08
N VAL A 119 7.17 -16.43 7.19
CA VAL A 119 5.79 -15.95 7.06
C VAL A 119 5.00 -16.96 6.23
N ASN A 120 3.97 -17.56 6.82
CA ASN A 120 3.22 -18.68 6.23
C ASN A 120 2.63 -18.41 4.83
N TYR A 121 2.29 -17.17 4.52
CA TYR A 121 1.77 -16.76 3.21
C TYR A 121 2.84 -16.20 2.27
N TRP A 122 4.12 -16.26 2.64
CA TRP A 122 5.21 -15.69 1.84
C TRP A 122 5.28 -16.24 0.42
N PRO A 123 5.19 -17.57 0.18
CA PRO A 123 5.23 -18.10 -1.18
C PRO A 123 4.11 -17.58 -2.10
N GLU A 124 2.88 -17.47 -1.56
CA GLU A 124 1.74 -16.91 -2.31
C GLU A 124 1.95 -15.43 -2.60
N LEU A 125 2.42 -14.67 -1.60
CA LEU A 125 2.68 -13.24 -1.76
C LEU A 125 3.75 -12.96 -2.81
N VAL A 126 4.85 -13.73 -2.84
CA VAL A 126 5.92 -13.59 -3.84
C VAL A 126 5.37 -13.84 -5.24
N LYS A 127 4.62 -14.94 -5.43
CA LYS A 127 3.98 -15.25 -6.72
C LYS A 127 3.08 -14.10 -7.18
N LEU A 128 2.23 -13.59 -6.29
CA LEU A 128 1.33 -12.47 -6.57
C LEU A 128 2.12 -11.21 -6.98
N ILE A 129 3.19 -10.87 -6.26
CA ILE A 129 4.04 -9.70 -6.57
C ILE A 129 4.71 -9.85 -7.94
N GLU A 130 5.19 -11.04 -8.28
CA GLU A 130 5.81 -11.31 -9.58
C GLU A 130 4.79 -11.17 -10.72
N GLU A 131 3.59 -11.72 -10.56
CA GLU A 131 2.50 -11.59 -11.52
C GLU A 131 2.04 -10.12 -11.66
N ALA A 132 1.90 -9.41 -10.54
CA ALA A 132 1.55 -7.98 -10.54
C ALA A 132 2.60 -7.13 -11.25
N ARG A 133 3.88 -7.46 -11.10
CA ARG A 133 4.97 -6.77 -11.81
C ARG A 133 4.85 -6.88 -13.33
N LEU A 134 4.27 -7.96 -13.83
CA LEU A 134 4.08 -8.18 -15.28
C LEU A 134 2.78 -7.55 -15.80
N SER A 135 1.74 -7.52 -14.98
CA SER A 135 0.37 -7.17 -15.40
C SER A 135 -0.08 -5.77 -14.96
N CYS A 136 0.33 -5.28 -13.79
CA CYS A 136 -0.02 -3.96 -13.29
C CYS A 136 0.98 -2.88 -13.75
N ALA A 137 0.53 -1.63 -13.83
CA ALA A 137 1.42 -0.50 -14.11
C ALA A 137 2.45 -0.31 -12.98
N SER A 138 1.99 -0.42 -11.72
CA SER A 138 2.87 -0.39 -10.55
C SER A 138 2.23 -1.08 -9.33
N THR A 139 3.09 -1.45 -8.37
CA THR A 139 2.71 -2.00 -7.06
C THR A 139 3.24 -1.08 -5.97
N LEU A 140 2.37 -0.64 -5.07
CA LEU A 140 2.73 0.13 -3.87
C LEU A 140 2.73 -0.79 -2.64
N GLY A 141 3.89 -0.97 -2.02
CA GLY A 141 4.02 -1.65 -0.72
C GLY A 141 4.06 -0.65 0.43
N LEU A 142 3.14 -0.78 1.38
CA LEU A 142 3.06 0.04 2.58
C LEU A 142 3.65 -0.68 3.78
N CYS A 143 4.47 0.01 4.58
CA CYS A 143 5.09 -0.48 5.80
C CYS A 143 5.78 -1.83 5.58
N TRP A 144 5.29 -2.93 6.17
CA TRP A 144 5.88 -4.28 6.01
C TRP A 144 5.93 -4.73 4.54
N ALA A 145 4.91 -4.45 3.74
CA ALA A 145 4.94 -4.78 2.32
C ALA A 145 6.04 -4.00 1.58
N GLY A 146 6.34 -2.76 1.99
CA GLY A 146 7.49 -2.00 1.49
C GLY A 146 8.82 -2.71 1.78
N PHE A 147 8.97 -3.33 2.97
CA PHE A 147 10.13 -4.18 3.28
C PHE A 147 10.16 -5.45 2.44
N ALA A 148 9.00 -6.07 2.21
CA ALA A 148 8.91 -7.27 1.36
C ALA A 148 9.38 -6.98 -0.08
N LEU A 149 8.93 -5.88 -0.67
CA LEU A 149 9.39 -5.45 -2.00
C LEU A 149 10.89 -5.09 -2.00
N ALA A 150 11.39 -4.44 -0.94
CA ALA A 150 12.82 -4.15 -0.80
C ALA A 150 13.67 -5.43 -0.71
N TYR A 151 13.19 -6.44 0.01
CA TYR A 151 13.84 -7.75 0.12
C TYR A 151 13.94 -8.44 -1.24
N LEU A 152 12.85 -8.45 -2.01
CA LEU A 152 12.85 -8.97 -3.39
C LEU A 152 13.76 -8.17 -4.32
N ALA A 153 13.99 -6.88 -4.04
CA ALA A 153 14.99 -6.05 -4.71
C ALA A 153 16.41 -6.24 -4.15
N GLY A 154 16.62 -7.17 -3.21
CA GLY A 154 17.92 -7.52 -2.65
C GLY A 154 18.41 -6.61 -1.52
N VAL A 155 17.50 -5.99 -0.75
CA VAL A 155 17.82 -5.24 0.47
C VAL A 155 17.01 -5.77 1.63
N ASP A 156 17.67 -6.44 2.57
CA ASP A 156 17.02 -7.01 3.75
C ASP A 156 16.80 -5.96 4.85
N LYS A 157 15.77 -6.20 5.66
CA LYS A 157 15.44 -5.37 6.81
C LYS A 157 16.34 -5.65 8.01
N GLN A 158 16.49 -4.64 8.87
CA GLN A 158 17.11 -4.75 10.18
C GLN A 158 16.07 -4.46 11.26
N SER A 159 15.91 -5.35 12.22
CA SER A 159 15.00 -5.18 13.35
C SER A 159 15.51 -4.11 14.33
N PHE A 160 14.59 -3.35 14.89
CA PHE A 160 14.87 -2.37 15.94
C PHE A 160 14.60 -2.99 17.33
N GLU A 161 15.40 -2.62 18.32
CA GLU A 161 15.15 -2.98 19.73
C GLU A 161 13.85 -2.37 20.27
N ARG A 162 13.49 -1.20 19.77
CA ARG A 162 12.27 -0.46 20.17
C ARG A 162 11.49 -0.05 18.95
N LYS A 163 10.16 -0.07 19.08
CA LYS A 163 9.26 0.39 18.04
C LYS A 163 9.54 1.86 17.68
N LEU A 164 9.74 2.13 16.42
CA LEU A 164 9.73 3.47 15.87
C LEU A 164 8.27 3.89 15.66
N PHE A 165 7.78 4.76 16.54
CA PHE A 165 6.40 5.24 16.51
C PHE A 165 6.34 6.76 16.66
N GLY A 166 5.61 7.43 15.78
CA GLY A 166 5.43 8.88 15.79
C GLY A 166 5.38 9.49 14.39
N VAL A 167 5.43 10.82 14.35
CA VAL A 167 5.49 11.60 13.11
C VAL A 167 6.89 12.21 13.00
N PHE A 168 7.57 11.94 11.90
CA PHE A 168 8.98 12.30 11.72
C PHE A 168 9.18 13.21 10.51
N PRO A 169 10.11 14.19 10.63
CA PRO A 169 10.48 15.03 9.51
C PRO A 169 11.21 14.21 8.44
N MET A 170 10.86 14.46 7.21
CA MET A 170 11.40 13.85 6.00
C MET A 170 11.91 14.94 5.05
N ARG A 171 12.81 14.56 4.18
CA ARG A 171 13.29 15.39 3.07
C ARG A 171 13.13 14.63 1.75
N SER A 172 12.58 15.30 0.74
CA SER A 172 12.61 14.83 -0.64
C SER A 172 14.06 14.85 -1.16
N LEU A 173 14.47 13.78 -1.83
CA LEU A 173 15.79 13.65 -2.44
C LEU A 173 15.75 13.93 -3.94
N VAL A 174 14.56 13.90 -4.53
CA VAL A 174 14.34 14.10 -5.96
C VAL A 174 13.19 15.08 -6.16
N PRO A 175 13.46 16.40 -6.06
CA PRO A 175 12.43 17.42 -6.30
C PRO A 175 11.78 17.25 -7.67
N GLY A 176 10.46 17.41 -7.74
CA GLY A 176 9.70 17.26 -8.98
C GLY A 176 9.47 15.81 -9.44
N HIS A 177 9.82 14.82 -8.63
CA HIS A 177 9.48 13.43 -8.93
C HIS A 177 7.96 13.23 -8.89
N ALA A 178 7.40 12.47 -9.85
CA ALA A 178 5.95 12.27 -9.98
C ALA A 178 5.27 11.76 -8.70
N LEU A 179 5.91 10.84 -7.96
CA LEU A 179 5.40 10.32 -6.69
C LEU A 179 5.41 11.34 -5.54
N MET A 180 6.24 12.36 -5.62
CA MET A 180 6.33 13.41 -4.60
C MET A 180 5.32 14.54 -4.87
N GLY A 181 4.77 14.60 -6.11
CA GLY A 181 3.76 15.57 -6.50
C GLY A 181 4.19 17.02 -6.27
N THR A 182 3.27 17.81 -5.71
CA THR A 182 3.51 19.22 -5.31
C THR A 182 3.95 19.35 -3.85
N GLN A 183 4.38 18.25 -3.23
CA GLN A 183 4.81 18.25 -1.83
C GLN A 183 6.08 19.09 -1.66
N ASP A 184 6.16 19.80 -0.54
CA ASP A 184 7.36 20.54 -0.15
C ASP A 184 8.59 19.60 -0.04
N ASP A 185 9.79 20.15 -0.24
CA ASP A 185 11.03 19.40 -0.08
C ASP A 185 11.21 18.85 1.34
N ARG A 186 10.53 19.44 2.31
CA ARG A 186 10.43 18.97 3.69
C ARG A 186 9.00 18.72 4.07
N PHE A 187 8.73 17.53 4.57
CA PHE A 187 7.41 17.08 4.98
C PHE A 187 7.51 16.22 6.23
N VAL A 188 6.38 15.78 6.75
CA VAL A 188 6.32 14.85 7.88
C VAL A 188 5.65 13.56 7.46
N CYS A 189 6.08 12.44 8.05
CA CYS A 189 5.54 11.13 7.73
C CYS A 189 5.31 10.32 9.02
N PRO A 190 4.11 9.78 9.22
CA PRO A 190 3.83 8.83 10.30
C PRO A 190 4.63 7.54 10.12
N GLN A 191 5.20 7.04 11.22
CA GLN A 191 5.92 5.77 11.28
C GLN A 191 5.36 4.91 12.41
N SER A 192 5.22 3.61 12.16
CA SER A 192 4.79 2.62 13.15
C SER A 192 5.37 1.26 12.80
N ARG A 193 6.66 1.04 13.11
CA ARG A 193 7.39 -0.15 12.66
C ARG A 193 8.47 -0.58 13.64
N HIS A 194 8.80 -1.88 13.62
CA HIS A 194 9.87 -2.50 14.40
C HIS A 194 11.13 -2.80 13.57
N ALA A 195 11.18 -2.32 12.32
CA ALA A 195 12.30 -2.55 11.43
C ALA A 195 12.64 -1.32 10.59
N GLY A 196 13.82 -1.33 10.00
CA GLY A 196 14.32 -0.36 9.04
C GLY A 196 15.18 -1.02 7.97
N LEU A 197 15.66 -0.24 7.02
CA LEU A 197 16.65 -0.67 6.04
C LEU A 197 17.95 0.05 6.34
N PRO A 198 19.11 -0.64 6.36
CA PRO A 198 20.40 0.01 6.57
C PRO A 198 20.70 1.01 5.45
N ASP A 199 20.99 2.26 5.78
CA ASP A 199 21.26 3.32 4.79
C ASP A 199 22.39 2.93 3.82
N ALA A 200 23.45 2.31 4.31
CA ALA A 200 24.56 1.84 3.47
C ALA A 200 24.11 0.79 2.42
N ALA A 201 23.17 -0.10 2.78
CA ALA A 201 22.61 -1.10 1.85
C ALA A 201 21.71 -0.44 0.80
N MET A 202 20.91 0.56 1.21
CA MET A 202 20.06 1.33 0.33
C MET A 202 20.87 2.12 -0.71
N GLU A 203 21.92 2.80 -0.26
CA GLU A 203 22.83 3.52 -1.14
C GLU A 203 23.59 2.58 -2.10
N ALA A 204 23.98 1.39 -1.62
CA ALA A 204 24.59 0.37 -2.47
C ALA A 204 23.61 -0.12 -3.55
N ALA A 205 22.35 -0.36 -3.19
CA ALA A 205 21.31 -0.75 -4.15
C ALA A 205 21.04 0.35 -5.20
N GLN A 206 21.09 1.63 -4.79
CA GLN A 206 20.99 2.74 -5.73
C GLN A 206 22.19 2.80 -6.68
N ARG A 207 23.43 2.69 -6.16
CA ARG A 207 24.64 2.66 -7.00
C ARG A 207 24.66 1.51 -8.02
N GLN A 208 24.01 0.38 -7.65
CA GLN A 208 23.84 -0.80 -8.52
C GLN A 208 22.68 -0.66 -9.52
N GLY A 209 21.96 0.46 -9.51
CA GLY A 209 20.82 0.69 -10.42
C GLY A 209 19.57 -0.15 -10.11
N ARG A 210 19.47 -0.73 -8.90
CA ARG A 210 18.29 -1.52 -8.48
C ARG A 210 17.17 -0.65 -7.93
N LEU A 211 17.51 0.36 -7.16
CA LEU A 211 16.59 1.27 -6.49
C LEU A 211 16.90 2.74 -6.81
N ARG A 212 15.87 3.55 -6.74
CA ARG A 212 15.92 5.01 -6.72
C ARG A 212 15.37 5.51 -5.41
N LEU A 213 16.18 6.25 -4.65
CA LEU A 213 15.85 6.74 -3.32
C LEU A 213 15.15 8.11 -3.45
N LEU A 214 13.95 8.25 -2.87
CA LEU A 214 13.09 9.41 -3.06
C LEU A 214 12.96 10.29 -1.81
N ALA A 215 12.97 9.68 -0.61
CA ALA A 215 12.88 10.45 0.64
C ALA A 215 13.68 9.80 1.77
N HIS A 216 14.26 10.66 2.61
CA HIS A 216 15.06 10.28 3.76
C HIS A 216 14.73 11.15 4.97
N GLY A 217 14.80 10.57 6.17
CA GLY A 217 14.72 11.29 7.44
C GLY A 217 15.83 10.85 8.38
N GLU A 218 16.45 11.79 9.09
CA GLU A 218 17.61 11.54 9.97
C GLU A 218 17.38 10.44 11.01
N LYS A 219 16.15 10.32 11.52
CA LYS A 219 15.78 9.32 12.55
C LYS A 219 15.18 8.06 11.98
N VAL A 220 14.75 8.08 10.73
CA VAL A 220 13.93 7.00 10.13
C VAL A 220 14.57 6.35 8.92
N GLY A 221 15.68 6.91 8.42
CA GLY A 221 16.38 6.42 7.23
C GLY A 221 15.60 6.65 5.94
N TYR A 222 15.92 5.89 4.91
CA TYR A 222 15.19 5.90 3.64
C TYR A 222 13.81 5.30 3.81
N THR A 223 12.78 6.08 3.50
CA THR A 223 11.38 5.71 3.77
C THR A 223 10.54 5.60 2.51
N ILE A 224 10.85 6.38 1.46
CA ILE A 224 10.17 6.30 0.17
C ILE A 224 11.23 6.06 -0.91
N PHE A 225 11.03 5.03 -1.69
CA PHE A 225 11.94 4.64 -2.78
C PHE A 225 11.20 3.74 -3.77
N GLU A 226 11.78 3.51 -4.93
CA GLU A 226 11.18 2.71 -6.00
C GLU A 226 12.23 1.86 -6.71
N THR A 227 11.79 0.84 -7.45
CA THR A 227 12.66 0.19 -8.45
C THR A 227 12.91 1.12 -9.63
N THR A 228 14.05 0.99 -10.28
CA THR A 228 14.43 1.91 -11.38
C THR A 228 13.48 1.85 -12.58
N ASP A 229 12.73 0.75 -12.76
CA ASP A 229 11.66 0.61 -13.74
C ASP A 229 10.33 1.23 -13.28
N GLN A 230 10.27 1.80 -12.07
CA GLN A 230 9.09 2.41 -11.44
C GLN A 230 7.89 1.47 -11.26
N ARG A 231 8.11 0.15 -11.39
CA ARG A 231 7.03 -0.83 -11.24
C ARG A 231 6.73 -1.20 -9.80
N GLN A 232 7.69 -0.97 -8.90
CA GLN A 232 7.49 -1.22 -7.47
C GLN A 232 7.88 0.03 -6.68
N ILE A 233 6.94 0.49 -5.87
CA ILE A 233 7.05 1.66 -5.02
C ILE A 233 6.98 1.20 -3.57
N MET A 234 7.94 1.58 -2.77
CA MET A 234 8.04 1.23 -1.36
C MET A 234 7.87 2.46 -0.49
N HIS A 235 6.91 2.41 0.41
CA HIS A 235 6.66 3.45 1.40
C HIS A 235 6.66 2.84 2.81
N LEU A 236 7.73 2.98 3.57
CA LEU A 236 7.89 2.33 4.89
C LEU A 236 7.09 3.00 6.01
N GLY A 237 6.57 4.19 5.78
CA GLY A 237 5.67 4.88 6.69
C GLY A 237 4.20 4.61 6.37
N HIS A 238 3.33 5.42 6.96
CA HIS A 238 1.89 5.27 6.89
C HIS A 238 1.22 6.55 6.34
N PRO A 239 1.25 6.79 5.03
CA PRO A 239 0.60 7.96 4.40
C PRO A 239 -0.93 7.91 4.53
N GLU A 240 -1.49 6.73 4.78
CA GLU A 240 -2.91 6.47 4.96
C GLU A 240 -3.41 6.79 6.38
N TYR A 241 -2.52 7.07 7.34
CA TYR A 241 -2.93 7.42 8.70
C TYR A 241 -3.49 8.85 8.76
N ASN A 242 -4.64 8.99 9.39
CA ASN A 242 -5.19 10.28 9.80
C ASN A 242 -4.79 10.62 11.25
N ALA A 243 -5.06 11.86 11.67
CA ALA A 243 -4.71 12.34 13.02
C ALA A 243 -5.31 11.46 14.14
N GLY A 244 -6.54 10.95 13.96
CA GLY A 244 -7.20 10.08 14.94
C GLY A 244 -6.50 8.74 15.14
N ARG A 245 -5.84 8.21 14.11
CA ARG A 245 -5.09 6.95 14.18
C ARG A 245 -3.80 7.04 14.98
N LEU A 246 -3.24 8.25 15.10
CA LEU A 246 -2.02 8.50 15.87
C LEU A 246 -2.29 8.70 17.36
N LEU A 247 -3.55 8.91 17.77
CA LEU A 247 -3.97 9.14 19.15
C LEU A 247 -4.42 7.86 19.87
N ASN A 248 -4.64 6.78 19.14
CA ASN A 248 -5.04 5.44 19.59
C ASN A 248 -3.92 4.43 19.37
#